data_8b56eee18f140bd208ccb31913ec276c
#
_entry.id   8b56eee18f140bd208ccb31913ec276c
#
_cell.length_a   1.000
_cell.length_b   1.000
_cell.length_c   1.000
_cell.angle_alpha   90.00
_cell.angle_beta   90.00
_cell.angle_gamma   90.00
#
_symmetry.space_group_name_H-M   'P 1'
#
loop_
_entity.id
_entity.type
_entity.pdbx_description
1 polymer ?
#
loop_
_entity_poly.entity_id
_entity_poly.type
_entity_poly.pdbx_seq_one_letter_code
_entity_poly.pdbx_strand_id
1 'polypeptide(L)'
;MTDAIKVAFEDLTEAIKSKKPLRKPMKRNVSSWCKGVVADALKQVSTRTGCAVVSVDSAYTSQLDSRFATLTGSRNGDKFTGHDGVVIHSDTNAADNILARMSDVEITRYMKHSDVKKILLERSQKFRDSLMETEAITGKDKPQTLEPEVRSIRERIISN
;
A
#
# COMPACT_ATOMS: atom_id res chain seq x y z
N MET A 1 9.58 -9.40 26.74
CA MET A 1 10.09 -9.48 25.35
C MET A 1 9.67 -8.20 24.67
N THR A 2 10.60 -7.34 24.30
CA THR A 2 10.31 -6.13 23.53
C THR A 2 9.93 -6.55 22.12
N ASP A 3 8.71 -6.23 21.69
CA ASP A 3 8.27 -6.48 20.33
C ASP A 3 9.24 -5.78 19.37
N ALA A 4 9.84 -6.56 18.48
CA ALA A 4 10.78 -6.05 17.51
C ALA A 4 10.03 -5.10 16.54
N ILE A 5 10.37 -3.81 16.58
CA ILE A 5 9.82 -2.83 15.65
C ILE A 5 10.25 -3.23 14.24
N LYS A 6 9.29 -3.35 13.34
CA LYS A 6 9.52 -3.63 11.91
C LYS A 6 9.20 -2.37 11.09
N VAL A 7 10.09 -2.01 10.18
CA VAL A 7 9.88 -0.89 9.24
C VAL A 7 9.78 -1.45 7.84
N ALA A 8 8.65 -1.23 7.18
CA ALA A 8 8.48 -1.53 5.76
C ALA A 8 8.81 -0.29 4.91
N PHE A 9 9.48 -0.48 3.78
CA PHE A 9 9.71 0.58 2.80
C PHE A 9 9.62 0.07 1.38
N GLU A 10 9.29 0.96 0.45
CA GLU A 10 9.19 0.62 -0.97
C GLU A 10 10.55 0.39 -1.62
N ASP A 11 10.65 -0.61 -2.48
CA ASP A 11 11.81 -0.79 -3.35
C ASP A 11 11.74 0.20 -4.53
N LEU A 12 12.44 1.30 -4.40
CA LEU A 12 12.54 2.35 -5.42
C LEU A 12 13.80 2.21 -6.31
N THR A 13 14.40 1.03 -6.35
CA THR A 13 15.61 0.78 -7.16
C THR A 13 15.34 0.79 -8.66
N GLU A 14 14.12 0.48 -9.09
CA GLU A 14 13.72 0.65 -10.48
C GLU A 14 13.57 2.13 -10.84
N ALA A 15 13.96 2.47 -12.08
CA ALA A 15 13.87 3.85 -12.55
C ALA A 15 12.43 4.35 -12.56
N ILE A 16 12.18 5.51 -11.95
CA ILE A 16 10.88 6.19 -12.00
C ILE A 16 10.55 6.51 -13.47
N LYS A 17 9.59 5.75 -14.03
CA LYS A 17 9.06 5.99 -15.38
C LYS A 17 8.06 7.15 -15.32
N SER A 18 8.56 8.38 -15.42
CA SER A 18 7.70 9.55 -15.53
C SER A 18 7.03 9.62 -16.92
N LYS A 19 5.71 9.85 -16.95
CA LYS A 19 4.98 10.09 -18.20
C LYS A 19 5.42 11.39 -18.90
N LYS A 20 6.04 12.34 -18.18
CA LYS A 20 6.61 13.57 -18.72
C LYS A 20 8.12 13.55 -18.55
N PRO A 21 8.91 13.97 -19.56
CA PRO A 21 10.35 14.03 -19.45
C PRO A 21 10.75 15.05 -18.37
N LEU A 22 11.35 14.58 -17.28
CA LEU A 22 11.95 15.43 -16.27
C LEU A 22 13.20 16.13 -16.86
N ARG A 23 13.45 17.39 -16.48
CA ARG A 23 14.70 18.07 -16.82
C ARG A 23 15.91 17.28 -16.30
N LYS A 24 16.99 17.22 -17.09
CA LYS A 24 18.19 16.39 -16.80
C LYS A 24 18.74 16.49 -15.36
N PRO A 25 18.85 17.69 -14.74
CA PRO A 25 19.30 17.80 -13.35
C PRO A 25 18.32 17.15 -12.36
N MET A 26 17.03 17.41 -12.54
CA MET A 26 15.98 16.88 -11.68
C MET A 26 15.88 15.35 -11.79
N LYS A 27 16.03 14.79 -13.00
CA LYS A 27 16.08 13.35 -13.22
C LYS A 27 17.26 12.69 -12.51
N ARG A 28 18.43 13.32 -12.51
CA ARG A 28 19.63 12.83 -11.78
C ARG A 28 19.44 12.85 -10.26
N ASN A 29 18.94 13.96 -9.72
CA ASN A 29 18.72 14.12 -8.30
C ASN A 29 17.69 13.11 -7.76
N VAL A 30 16.53 13.00 -8.43
CA VAL A 30 15.50 12.03 -8.07
C VAL A 30 16.02 10.60 -8.21
N SER A 31 16.74 10.29 -9.29
CA SER A 31 17.29 8.95 -9.51
C SER A 31 18.35 8.56 -8.48
N SER A 32 19.24 9.48 -8.07
CA SER A 32 20.24 9.19 -7.04
C SER A 32 19.61 9.03 -5.65
N TRP A 33 18.62 9.86 -5.34
CA TRP A 33 17.90 9.80 -4.07
C TRP A 33 17.09 8.50 -3.93
N CYS A 34 16.45 8.05 -5.00
CA CYS A 34 15.71 6.78 -5.01
C CYS A 34 16.61 5.53 -5.09
N LYS A 35 17.85 5.67 -5.56
CA LYS A 35 18.77 4.54 -5.78
C LYS A 35 19.58 4.13 -4.55
N GLY A 36 18.91 3.90 -3.46
CA GLY A 36 19.53 3.20 -2.34
C GLY A 36 19.88 4.07 -1.14
N VAL A 37 19.97 5.42 -1.25
CA VAL A 37 20.33 6.28 -0.12
C VAL A 37 19.37 6.09 1.07
N VAL A 38 18.07 6.02 0.82
CA VAL A 38 17.07 5.77 1.87
C VAL A 38 17.20 4.35 2.42
N ALA A 39 17.39 3.36 1.55
CA ALA A 39 17.58 1.98 1.96
C ALA A 39 18.84 1.79 2.83
N ASP A 40 19.94 2.43 2.44
CA ASP A 40 21.20 2.37 3.19
C ASP A 40 21.08 3.08 4.54
N ALA A 41 20.44 4.24 4.60
CA ALA A 41 20.14 4.94 5.84
C ALA A 41 19.28 4.09 6.79
N LEU A 42 18.23 3.46 6.29
CA LEU A 42 17.36 2.56 7.05
C LEU A 42 18.14 1.34 7.58
N LYS A 43 19.02 0.73 6.76
CA LYS A 43 19.87 -0.37 7.20
C LYS A 43 20.81 0.04 8.33
N GLN A 44 21.42 1.24 8.24
CA GLN A 44 22.28 1.76 9.30
C GLN A 44 21.51 1.98 10.61
N VAL A 45 20.29 2.54 10.53
CA VAL A 45 19.42 2.70 11.69
C VAL A 45 19.03 1.34 12.25
N SER A 46 18.64 0.38 11.41
CA SER A 46 18.32 -1.00 11.79
C SER A 46 19.46 -1.65 12.60
N THR A 47 20.69 -1.55 12.10
CA THR A 47 21.87 -2.11 12.78
C THR A 47 22.10 -1.49 14.17
N ARG A 48 21.81 -0.19 14.33
CA ARG A 48 22.00 0.51 15.62
C ARG A 48 20.88 0.28 16.62
N THR A 49 19.65 0.07 16.14
CA THR A 49 18.45 0.01 17.01
C THR A 49 17.91 -1.40 17.19
N GLY A 50 18.41 -2.39 16.43
CA GLY A 50 17.85 -3.74 16.40
C GLY A 50 16.48 -3.85 15.69
N CYS A 51 16.05 -2.77 15.01
CA CYS A 51 14.81 -2.72 14.26
C CYS A 51 14.93 -3.52 12.95
N ALA A 52 13.98 -4.39 12.64
CA ALA A 52 13.96 -5.10 11.35
C ALA A 52 13.48 -4.17 10.22
N VAL A 53 14.20 -4.18 9.08
CA VAL A 53 13.85 -3.39 7.90
C VAL A 53 13.52 -4.30 6.73
N VAL A 54 12.32 -4.16 6.18
CA VAL A 54 11.79 -5.00 5.09
C VAL A 54 11.49 -4.14 3.87
N SER A 55 12.06 -4.51 2.74
CA SER A 55 11.78 -3.87 1.45
C SER A 55 10.66 -4.60 0.73
N VAL A 56 9.64 -3.86 0.28
CA VAL A 56 8.46 -4.40 -0.40
C VAL A 56 8.32 -3.87 -1.82
N ASP A 57 7.51 -4.56 -2.63
CA ASP A 57 7.14 -4.10 -3.97
C ASP A 57 6.32 -2.81 -3.92
N SER A 58 6.68 -1.82 -4.74
CA SER A 58 6.05 -0.48 -4.76
C SER A 58 4.86 -0.37 -5.71
N ALA A 59 4.53 -1.43 -6.46
CA ALA A 59 3.48 -1.36 -7.47
C ALA A 59 2.11 -1.10 -6.83
N TYR A 60 1.46 -0.03 -7.26
CA TYR A 60 0.10 0.37 -6.89
C TYR A 60 -0.12 0.75 -5.42
N THR A 61 0.90 0.84 -4.57
CA THR A 61 0.75 1.20 -3.15
C THR A 61 0.04 2.54 -2.95
N SER A 62 0.25 3.52 -3.82
CA SER A 62 -0.41 4.83 -3.78
C SER A 62 -1.81 4.86 -4.40
N GLN A 63 -2.25 3.78 -5.07
CA GLN A 63 -3.52 3.71 -5.78
C GLN A 63 -4.52 2.75 -5.12
N LEU A 64 -4.04 1.92 -4.21
CA LEU A 64 -4.81 0.93 -3.48
C LEU A 64 -5.55 1.61 -2.32
N ASP A 65 -6.81 1.25 -2.08
CA ASP A 65 -7.50 1.59 -0.83
C ASP A 65 -6.96 0.69 0.29
N SER A 66 -6.24 1.28 1.24
CA SER A 66 -5.58 0.52 2.32
C SER A 66 -6.54 -0.20 3.26
N ARG A 67 -7.80 0.23 3.29
CA ARG A 67 -8.84 -0.35 4.14
C ARG A 67 -9.36 -1.68 3.62
N PHE A 68 -9.36 -1.84 2.29
CA PHE A 68 -9.93 -3.00 1.60
C PHE A 68 -8.92 -3.76 0.73
N ALA A 69 -7.70 -3.25 0.61
CA ALA A 69 -6.64 -3.80 -0.26
C ALA A 69 -7.07 -3.93 -1.74
N THR A 70 -7.86 -2.96 -2.25
CA THR A 70 -8.48 -2.98 -3.58
C THR A 70 -8.20 -1.70 -4.37
N LEU A 71 -8.31 -1.81 -5.71
CA LEU A 71 -8.20 -0.66 -6.64
C LEU A 71 -9.57 0.00 -6.88
N THR A 72 -10.34 0.24 -5.83
CA THR A 72 -11.71 0.79 -5.91
C THR A 72 -11.80 2.26 -5.54
N GLY A 73 -10.71 2.87 -5.11
CA GLY A 73 -10.63 4.29 -4.79
C GLY A 73 -9.91 5.12 -5.85
N SER A 74 -9.80 6.42 -5.60
CA SER A 74 -9.09 7.37 -6.47
C SER A 74 -8.25 8.35 -5.66
N ARG A 75 -7.04 8.66 -6.18
CA ARG A 75 -6.15 9.67 -5.61
C ARG A 75 -6.26 10.98 -6.39
N ASN A 76 -6.42 12.09 -5.65
CA ASN A 76 -6.34 13.44 -6.18
C ASN A 76 -5.46 14.30 -5.25
N GLY A 77 -4.22 14.55 -5.63
CA GLY A 77 -3.24 15.26 -4.79
C GLY A 77 -3.01 14.54 -3.47
N ASP A 78 -3.26 15.24 -2.36
CA ASP A 78 -3.06 14.73 -1.00
C ASP A 78 -4.28 13.98 -0.45
N LYS A 79 -5.35 13.85 -1.25
CA LYS A 79 -6.58 13.15 -0.89
C LYS A 79 -6.70 11.84 -1.62
N PHE A 80 -7.07 10.79 -0.90
CA PHE A 80 -7.52 9.52 -1.44
C PHE A 80 -8.97 9.31 -1.06
N THR A 81 -9.83 9.08 -2.03
CA THR A 81 -11.27 8.82 -1.83
C THR A 81 -11.55 7.36 -2.12
N GLY A 82 -12.07 6.64 -1.14
CA GLY A 82 -12.47 5.25 -1.29
C GLY A 82 -13.78 5.08 -2.06
N HIS A 83 -14.18 3.84 -2.33
CA HIS A 83 -15.44 3.50 -3.00
C HIS A 83 -16.68 3.96 -2.22
N ASP A 84 -16.57 4.03 -0.90
CA ASP A 84 -17.59 4.48 0.06
C ASP A 84 -17.66 6.01 0.23
N GLY A 85 -16.83 6.76 -0.52
CA GLY A 85 -16.74 8.22 -0.43
C GLY A 85 -15.91 8.73 0.76
N VAL A 86 -15.39 7.86 1.61
CA VAL A 86 -14.51 8.27 2.72
C VAL A 86 -13.19 8.80 2.17
N VAL A 87 -12.80 9.97 2.67
CA VAL A 87 -11.56 10.66 2.27
C VAL A 87 -10.52 10.51 3.36
N ILE A 88 -9.34 10.02 2.95
CA ILE A 88 -8.16 9.90 3.82
C ILE A 88 -6.96 10.61 3.18
N HIS A 89 -5.93 10.90 3.97
CA HIS A 89 -4.69 11.47 3.43
C HIS A 89 -3.97 10.44 2.55
N SER A 90 -3.58 10.83 1.33
CA SER A 90 -3.02 9.90 0.35
C SER A 90 -1.70 9.26 0.78
N ASP A 91 -0.87 9.98 1.55
CA ASP A 91 0.40 9.44 2.03
C ASP A 91 0.19 8.46 3.20
N THR A 92 -0.80 8.71 4.06
CA THR A 92 -1.22 7.74 5.09
C THR A 92 -1.74 6.46 4.44
N ASN A 93 -2.62 6.59 3.44
CA ASN A 93 -3.11 5.44 2.67
C ASN A 93 -1.96 4.64 2.02
N ALA A 94 -0.97 5.33 1.44
CA ALA A 94 0.18 4.68 0.83
C ALA A 94 1.05 3.97 1.89
N ALA A 95 1.29 4.59 3.04
CA ALA A 95 2.05 4.00 4.13
C ALA A 95 1.39 2.74 4.69
N ASP A 96 0.08 2.75 4.88
CA ASP A 96 -0.70 1.58 5.30
C ASP A 96 -0.60 0.44 4.27
N ASN A 97 -0.65 0.75 2.96
CA ASN A 97 -0.47 -0.24 1.90
C ASN A 97 0.94 -0.84 1.87
N ILE A 98 1.98 -0.02 2.12
CA ILE A 98 3.37 -0.49 2.22
C ILE A 98 3.51 -1.45 3.42
N LEU A 99 2.90 -1.11 4.54
CA LEU A 99 2.91 -1.97 5.74
C LEU A 99 2.18 -3.29 5.47
N ALA A 100 0.98 -3.25 4.89
CA ALA A 100 0.22 -4.45 4.54
C ALA A 100 0.96 -5.35 3.53
N ARG A 101 1.70 -4.75 2.58
CA ARG A 101 2.50 -5.46 1.58
C ARG A 101 3.60 -6.33 2.20
N MET A 102 4.07 -6.01 3.40
CA MET A 102 5.07 -6.80 4.11
C MET A 102 4.57 -8.21 4.45
N SER A 103 3.27 -8.37 4.67
CA SER A 103 2.61 -9.64 5.01
C SER A 103 1.88 -10.27 3.82
N ASP A 104 1.92 -9.67 2.64
CA ASP A 104 1.22 -10.15 1.45
C ASP A 104 1.92 -11.39 0.88
N VAL A 105 1.24 -12.53 0.93
CA VAL A 105 1.77 -13.81 0.45
C VAL A 105 1.69 -13.98 -1.08
N GLU A 106 0.82 -13.22 -1.75
CA GLU A 106 0.64 -13.30 -3.19
C GLU A 106 1.52 -12.32 -3.95
N ILE A 107 1.87 -11.17 -3.34
CA ILE A 107 2.67 -10.13 -3.98
C ILE A 107 4.05 -10.08 -3.35
N THR A 108 5.03 -10.62 -4.05
CA THR A 108 6.43 -10.65 -3.62
C THR A 108 7.22 -9.46 -4.17
N ARG A 109 8.31 -9.08 -3.50
CA ARG A 109 9.17 -7.94 -3.83
C ARG A 109 9.63 -7.88 -5.29
N TYR A 110 9.84 -9.02 -5.93
CA TYR A 110 10.42 -9.10 -7.28
C TYR A 110 9.39 -9.41 -8.36
N MET A 111 8.10 -9.27 -8.05
CA MET A 111 7.04 -9.53 -8.99
C MET A 111 6.97 -8.44 -10.07
N LYS A 112 6.65 -8.84 -11.31
CA LYS A 112 6.45 -7.86 -12.38
C LYS A 112 5.21 -7.02 -12.12
N HIS A 113 5.30 -5.73 -12.37
CA HIS A 113 4.20 -4.77 -12.21
C HIS A 113 2.88 -5.22 -12.89
N SER A 114 2.97 -5.92 -14.05
CA SER A 114 1.80 -6.49 -14.73
C SER A 114 1.12 -7.59 -13.92
N ASP A 115 1.89 -8.41 -13.22
CA ASP A 115 1.37 -9.55 -12.47
C ASP A 115 0.77 -9.07 -11.14
N VAL A 116 1.41 -8.09 -10.48
CA VAL A 116 0.82 -7.37 -9.34
C VAL A 116 -0.53 -6.77 -9.73
N LYS A 117 -0.62 -6.13 -10.91
CA LYS A 117 -1.88 -5.56 -11.41
C LYS A 117 -2.98 -6.60 -11.53
N LYS A 118 -2.68 -7.79 -12.06
CA LYS A 118 -3.67 -8.87 -12.21
C LYS A 118 -4.23 -9.29 -10.85
N ILE A 119 -3.36 -9.56 -9.88
CA ILE A 119 -3.77 -9.95 -8.52
C ILE A 119 -4.67 -8.88 -7.91
N LEU A 120 -4.28 -7.61 -8.00
CA LEU A 120 -5.06 -6.51 -7.43
C LEU A 120 -6.41 -6.30 -8.14
N LEU A 121 -6.49 -6.53 -9.45
CA LEU A 121 -7.75 -6.49 -10.19
C LEU A 121 -8.69 -7.65 -9.78
N GLU A 122 -8.15 -8.84 -9.60
CA GLU A 122 -8.91 -10.01 -9.12
C GLU A 122 -9.44 -9.77 -7.70
N ARG A 123 -8.62 -9.25 -6.79
CA ARG A 123 -9.06 -8.85 -5.43
C ARG A 123 -10.16 -7.80 -5.48
N SER A 124 -10.00 -6.80 -6.36
CA SER A 124 -10.98 -5.72 -6.52
C SER A 124 -12.31 -6.22 -7.12
N GLN A 125 -12.25 -7.24 -7.99
CA GLN A 125 -13.46 -7.85 -8.54
C GLN A 125 -14.18 -8.65 -7.45
N LYS A 126 -13.50 -9.52 -6.73
CA LYS A 126 -14.08 -10.29 -5.62
C LYS A 126 -14.72 -9.37 -4.57
N PHE A 127 -14.09 -8.24 -4.28
CA PHE A 127 -14.63 -7.25 -3.36
C PHE A 127 -15.92 -6.63 -3.88
N ARG A 128 -16.00 -6.25 -5.17
CA ARG A 128 -17.24 -5.73 -5.78
C ARG A 128 -18.35 -6.77 -5.77
N ASP A 129 -18.02 -8.01 -6.07
CA ASP A 129 -19.01 -9.11 -6.08
C ASP A 129 -19.58 -9.33 -4.67
N SER A 130 -18.75 -9.28 -3.64
CA SER A 130 -19.19 -9.39 -2.25
C SER A 130 -20.10 -8.24 -1.81
N LEU A 131 -19.84 -7.01 -2.29
CA LEU A 131 -20.71 -5.87 -2.02
C LEU A 131 -22.11 -6.06 -2.65
N MET A 132 -22.16 -6.52 -3.91
CA MET A 132 -23.43 -6.78 -4.60
C MET A 132 -24.25 -7.88 -3.93
N GLU A 133 -23.59 -8.95 -3.45
CA GLU A 133 -24.25 -10.01 -2.68
C GLU A 133 -24.83 -9.48 -1.36
N THR A 134 -24.09 -8.64 -0.67
CA THR A 134 -24.54 -8.03 0.59
C THR A 134 -25.73 -7.10 0.38
N GLU A 135 -25.71 -6.28 -0.68
CA GLU A 135 -26.82 -5.40 -1.05
C GLU A 135 -28.08 -6.20 -1.46
N ALA A 136 -27.91 -7.34 -2.13
CA ALA A 136 -29.02 -8.22 -2.52
C ALA A 136 -29.69 -8.86 -1.31
N ILE A 137 -28.94 -9.18 -0.26
CA ILE A 137 -29.45 -9.83 0.97
C ILE A 137 -30.11 -8.81 1.90
N THR A 138 -29.55 -7.59 2.02
CA THR A 138 -30.00 -6.58 3.01
C THR A 138 -31.17 -5.72 2.54
N GLY A 139 -31.61 -5.82 1.29
CA GLY A 139 -32.80 -5.14 0.77
C GLY A 139 -32.94 -3.68 1.19
N LYS A 140 -32.24 -2.77 0.53
CA LYS A 140 -32.49 -1.30 0.54
C LYS A 140 -32.33 -0.52 1.85
N ASP A 141 -31.35 -0.82 2.70
CA ASP A 141 -30.88 0.15 3.67
C ASP A 141 -29.40 0.48 3.42
N LYS A 142 -29.06 1.79 3.38
CA LYS A 142 -27.71 2.28 3.15
C LYS A 142 -26.73 1.61 4.12
N PRO A 143 -25.55 1.16 3.65
CA PRO A 143 -24.57 0.55 4.54
C PRO A 143 -24.04 1.59 5.53
N GLN A 144 -24.46 1.48 6.78
CA GLN A 144 -23.76 2.06 7.91
C GLN A 144 -22.45 1.30 8.07
N THR A 145 -21.34 2.02 7.87
CA THR A 145 -19.97 1.76 8.36
C THR A 145 -19.65 0.33 8.77
N LEU A 146 -19.01 -0.42 7.88
CA LEU A 146 -18.30 -1.69 8.19
C LEU A 146 -16.98 -1.41 8.93
N GLU A 147 -17.03 -0.73 10.07
CA GLU A 147 -15.84 -0.44 10.89
C GLU A 147 -15.26 -1.59 11.74
N PRO A 148 -16.00 -2.66 12.16
CA PRO A 148 -15.47 -3.56 13.17
C PRO A 148 -14.45 -4.58 12.68
N GLU A 149 -14.53 -5.09 11.45
CA GLU A 149 -13.68 -6.20 11.02
C GLU A 149 -12.27 -5.78 10.58
N VAL A 150 -12.14 -4.63 9.94
CA VAL A 150 -10.83 -4.12 9.50
C VAL A 150 -9.97 -3.72 10.70
N ARG A 151 -10.59 -3.23 11.78
CA ARG A 151 -9.93 -2.94 13.04
C ARG A 151 -9.36 -4.21 13.68
N SER A 152 -10.09 -5.33 13.63
CA SER A 152 -9.67 -6.63 14.13
C SER A 152 -8.46 -7.21 13.37
N ILE A 153 -8.39 -7.01 12.05
CA ILE A 153 -7.24 -7.44 11.23
C ILE A 153 -6.02 -6.56 11.55
N ARG A 154 -6.22 -5.26 11.71
CA ARG A 154 -5.16 -4.31 12.07
C ARG A 154 -4.56 -4.63 13.45
N GLU A 155 -5.39 -4.93 14.43
CA GLU A 155 -4.97 -5.31 15.78
C GLU A 155 -4.24 -6.66 15.81
N ARG A 156 -4.63 -7.64 15.00
CA ARG A 156 -3.92 -8.93 14.88
C ARG A 156 -2.55 -8.82 14.20
N ILE A 157 -2.38 -7.89 13.26
CA ILE A 157 -1.08 -7.67 12.57
C ILE A 157 -0.09 -6.96 13.49
N ILE A 158 -0.58 -6.11 14.41
CA ILE A 158 0.25 -5.36 15.36
C ILE A 158 0.60 -6.21 16.60
N SER A 159 -0.21 -7.24 16.90
CA SER A 159 -0.05 -8.09 18.10
C SER A 159 0.75 -9.38 17.87
N ASN A 160 1.28 -9.61 16.66
CA ASN A 160 2.22 -10.67 16.31
C ASN A 160 3.53 -10.07 15.81
#